data_890040ff521bb79c685c27d3b8fa1c2e
#
_entry.id   890040ff521bb79c685c27d3b8fa1c2e
#
_cell.length_a   1.000
_cell.length_b   1.000
_cell.length_c   1.000
_cell.angle_alpha   90.00
_cell.angle_beta   90.00
_cell.angle_gamma   90.00
#
_symmetry.space_group_name_H-M   'P 1'
#
loop_
_entity.id
_entity.type
_entity.pdbx_description
1 polymer ?
#
loop_
_entity_poly.entity_id
_entity_poly.type
_entity_poly.pdbx_seq_one_letter_code
_entity_poly.pdbx_strand_id
1 'polypeptide(L)'
;MAYNEQTGLVYLGAAVVPSLAELKPDMIGGLSTHDYFGYEPGNEKYRPYGELIAWDPVAQKARWRVKREIPYSGGTLTTAGNLVFQGTGDGKFEAFAADTGKLLWSFDTGGVGMAAPTTVTLDGEQIVLMPVGNGGSTSIGQVLTRIASTPRTLASPSRLLAFKLGATATLAKAAPLMLPQPPLPRPENKEQIHAGAILWEGKGCVYCHGHEAISSNGNIKDLRFASAETHGLFAGIVIGGLRKDQGMPMFQDITMDEVNALQAFVLDRAWADHLAGAKAKH
;
A
#
# COMPACT_ATOMS: atom_id res chain seq x y z
N MET A 1 11.29 -6.31 -13.09
CA MET A 1 11.25 -7.44 -14.04
C MET A 1 12.61 -8.12 -14.06
N ALA A 2 12.66 -9.42 -14.44
CA ALA A 2 13.86 -10.21 -14.55
C ALA A 2 13.81 -11.08 -15.81
N TYR A 3 14.94 -11.28 -16.48
CA TYR A 3 15.06 -12.14 -17.66
C TYR A 3 15.85 -13.39 -17.29
N ASN A 4 15.42 -14.54 -17.78
CA ASN A 4 16.11 -15.80 -17.59
C ASN A 4 16.55 -16.36 -18.95
N GLU A 5 17.85 -16.51 -19.14
CA GLU A 5 18.43 -16.97 -20.40
C GLU A 5 18.06 -18.43 -20.74
N GLN A 6 17.89 -19.29 -19.73
CA GLN A 6 17.56 -20.70 -19.94
C GLN A 6 16.13 -20.90 -20.45
N THR A 7 15.18 -20.09 -19.96
CA THR A 7 13.79 -20.16 -20.39
C THR A 7 13.48 -19.23 -21.56
N GLY A 8 14.33 -18.22 -21.82
CA GLY A 8 14.07 -17.15 -22.78
C GLY A 8 12.90 -16.22 -22.40
N LEU A 9 12.49 -16.23 -21.13
CA LEU A 9 11.31 -15.52 -20.65
C LEU A 9 11.66 -14.30 -19.79
N VAL A 10 10.81 -13.28 -19.86
CA VAL A 10 10.84 -12.13 -18.98
C VAL A 10 9.74 -12.27 -17.94
N TYR A 11 10.09 -12.15 -16.66
CA TYR A 11 9.15 -12.21 -15.55
C TYR A 11 8.84 -10.81 -15.04
N LEU A 12 7.56 -10.51 -14.90
CA LEU A 12 7.10 -9.18 -14.45
C LEU A 12 5.81 -9.27 -13.64
N GLY A 13 5.69 -8.40 -12.65
CA GLY A 13 4.41 -8.12 -11.99
C GLY A 13 3.60 -7.14 -12.81
N ALA A 14 2.31 -7.40 -12.96
CA ALA A 14 1.35 -6.49 -13.55
C ALA A 14 0.23 -6.20 -12.56
N ALA A 15 -0.28 -4.96 -12.57
CA ALA A 15 -1.45 -4.56 -11.83
C ALA A 15 -2.58 -4.20 -12.82
N VAL A 16 -3.76 -4.76 -12.60
CA VAL A 16 -4.97 -4.39 -13.30
C VAL A 16 -5.85 -3.62 -12.31
N VAL A 17 -5.89 -2.33 -12.51
CA VAL A 17 -6.61 -1.41 -11.62
C VAL A 17 -7.58 -0.59 -12.48
N PRO A 18 -8.84 -1.02 -12.59
CA PRO A 18 -9.86 -0.26 -13.28
C PRO A 18 -10.07 1.09 -12.61
N SER A 19 -10.15 2.15 -13.40
CA SER A 19 -10.49 3.49 -12.93
C SER A 19 -11.65 4.04 -13.74
N LEU A 20 -12.53 4.79 -13.08
CA LEU A 20 -13.58 5.55 -13.74
C LEU A 20 -13.04 6.96 -13.99
N ALA A 21 -13.04 7.38 -15.24
CA ALA A 21 -12.70 8.74 -15.62
C ALA A 21 -13.99 9.51 -15.94
N GLU A 22 -14.22 10.61 -15.27
CA GLU A 22 -15.34 11.51 -15.49
C GLU A 22 -14.83 12.88 -16.00
N LEU A 23 -15.41 13.38 -17.06
CA LEU A 23 -15.11 14.73 -17.56
C LEU A 23 -15.84 15.76 -16.68
N LYS A 24 -15.08 16.61 -16.00
CA LYS A 24 -15.61 17.74 -15.25
C LYS A 24 -15.15 19.06 -15.89
N PRO A 25 -16.08 19.86 -16.45
CA PRO A 25 -15.72 21.07 -17.20
C PRO A 25 -14.98 22.15 -16.39
N ASP A 26 -15.13 22.12 -15.08
CA ASP A 26 -14.61 23.09 -14.12
C ASP A 26 -13.20 22.70 -13.56
N MET A 27 -12.67 21.57 -13.96
CA MET A 27 -11.32 21.16 -13.54
C MET A 27 -10.25 21.52 -14.57
N ILE A 28 -9.08 21.95 -14.10
CA ILE A 28 -7.91 22.16 -14.94
C ILE A 28 -7.56 20.85 -15.65
N GLY A 29 -7.67 20.85 -16.99
CA GLY A 29 -7.49 19.66 -17.81
C GLY A 29 -8.76 18.85 -18.08
N GLY A 30 -9.92 19.25 -17.55
CA GLY A 30 -11.23 18.64 -17.87
C GLY A 30 -11.41 17.18 -17.48
N LEU A 31 -10.44 16.56 -16.79
CA LEU A 31 -10.48 15.17 -16.41
C LEU A 31 -10.41 15.04 -14.88
N SER A 32 -11.49 14.59 -14.26
CA SER A 32 -11.48 14.11 -12.89
C SER A 32 -11.29 12.60 -12.91
N THR A 33 -10.17 12.12 -12.39
CA THR A 33 -10.05 10.72 -12.02
C THR A 33 -10.62 10.56 -10.62
N HIS A 34 -11.92 10.36 -10.52
CA HIS A 34 -12.53 9.91 -9.28
C HIS A 34 -12.10 8.48 -9.03
N ASP A 35 -11.48 8.31 -7.90
CA ASP A 35 -10.99 7.06 -7.38
C ASP A 35 -10.03 6.31 -8.33
N TYR A 36 -8.78 6.36 -8.00
CA TYR A 36 -7.76 5.45 -8.56
C TYR A 36 -8.19 3.98 -8.47
N PHE A 37 -9.28 3.71 -7.75
CA PHE A 37 -9.82 2.39 -7.51
C PHE A 37 -11.35 2.49 -7.44
N GLY A 38 -12.00 2.64 -8.58
CA GLY A 38 -13.47 2.62 -8.69
C GLY A 38 -14.11 1.29 -8.28
N TYR A 39 -13.45 0.55 -7.39
CA TYR A 39 -13.97 -0.66 -6.82
C TYR A 39 -14.77 -0.33 -5.56
N GLU A 40 -16.07 -0.51 -5.66
CA GLU A 40 -16.94 -0.61 -4.49
C GLU A 40 -17.10 -2.09 -4.12
N PRO A 41 -17.00 -2.47 -2.84
CA PRO A 41 -17.28 -3.83 -2.40
C PRO A 41 -18.65 -4.30 -2.91
N GLY A 42 -18.65 -5.43 -3.62
CA GLY A 42 -19.85 -5.97 -4.28
C GLY A 42 -19.90 -5.79 -5.81
N ASN A 43 -19.04 -4.96 -6.39
CA ASN A 43 -18.92 -4.82 -7.84
C ASN A 43 -17.70 -5.58 -8.38
N GLU A 44 -17.76 -6.90 -8.34
CA GLU A 44 -16.65 -7.79 -8.69
C GLU A 44 -16.12 -7.61 -10.13
N LYS A 45 -16.92 -7.03 -11.03
CA LYS A 45 -16.53 -6.73 -12.41
C LYS A 45 -15.30 -5.80 -12.47
N TYR A 46 -15.21 -4.87 -11.52
CA TYR A 46 -14.14 -3.87 -11.47
C TYR A 46 -13.15 -4.11 -10.32
N ARG A 47 -13.15 -5.32 -9.76
CA ARG A 47 -12.21 -5.65 -8.70
C ARG A 47 -10.77 -5.58 -9.22
N PRO A 48 -9.90 -4.76 -8.63
CA PRO A 48 -8.49 -4.73 -8.96
C PRO A 48 -7.83 -6.08 -8.64
N TYR A 49 -6.88 -6.47 -9.47
CA TYR A 49 -6.10 -7.69 -9.26
C TYR A 49 -4.68 -7.54 -9.80
N GLY A 50 -3.79 -8.41 -9.36
CA GLY A 50 -2.43 -8.50 -9.86
C GLY A 50 -2.19 -9.76 -10.67
N GLU A 51 -1.06 -9.77 -11.40
CA GLU A 51 -0.56 -10.95 -12.06
C GLU A 51 0.98 -11.01 -11.95
N LEU A 52 1.51 -12.20 -11.78
CA LEU A 52 2.89 -12.51 -12.14
C LEU A 52 2.84 -13.14 -13.54
N ILE A 53 3.55 -12.55 -14.49
CA ILE A 53 3.53 -12.93 -15.89
C ILE A 53 4.92 -13.41 -16.30
N ALA A 54 4.99 -14.57 -16.97
CA ALA A 54 6.13 -14.96 -17.77
C ALA A 54 5.85 -14.61 -19.23
N TRP A 55 6.54 -13.63 -19.72
CA TRP A 55 6.37 -13.10 -21.08
C TRP A 55 7.45 -13.68 -22.00
N ASP A 56 7.02 -14.23 -23.12
CA ASP A 56 7.91 -14.64 -24.21
C ASP A 56 8.10 -13.44 -25.17
N PRO A 57 9.27 -12.79 -25.18
CA PRO A 57 9.46 -11.59 -25.98
C PRO A 57 9.57 -11.90 -27.49
N VAL A 58 9.91 -13.13 -27.87
CA VAL A 58 10.00 -13.56 -29.27
C VAL A 58 8.61 -13.88 -29.81
N ALA A 59 7.85 -14.68 -29.07
CA ALA A 59 6.48 -15.01 -29.44
C ALA A 59 5.46 -13.89 -29.13
N GLN A 60 5.88 -12.83 -28.43
CA GLN A 60 5.06 -11.69 -28.02
C GLN A 60 3.78 -12.07 -27.28
N LYS A 61 3.89 -13.07 -26.39
CA LYS A 61 2.74 -13.56 -25.60
C LYS A 61 3.18 -14.07 -24.25
N ALA A 62 2.23 -14.12 -23.31
CA ALA A 62 2.47 -14.76 -22.04
C ALA A 62 2.56 -16.28 -22.20
N ARG A 63 3.58 -16.90 -21.62
CA ARG A 63 3.74 -18.35 -21.53
C ARG A 63 2.86 -18.89 -20.40
N TRP A 64 2.85 -18.21 -19.27
CA TRP A 64 1.99 -18.49 -18.12
C TRP A 64 1.70 -17.21 -17.33
N ARG A 65 0.63 -17.26 -16.51
CA ARG A 65 0.20 -16.19 -15.62
C ARG A 65 -0.22 -16.78 -14.27
N VAL A 66 0.13 -16.12 -13.19
CA VAL A 66 -0.38 -16.40 -11.85
C VAL A 66 -1.17 -15.18 -11.40
N LYS A 67 -2.48 -15.34 -11.26
CA LYS A 67 -3.37 -14.29 -10.76
C LYS A 67 -3.19 -14.10 -9.26
N ARG A 68 -3.29 -12.86 -8.81
CA ARG A 68 -3.20 -12.45 -7.42
C ARG A 68 -4.41 -11.63 -7.03
N GLU A 69 -4.89 -11.83 -5.82
CA GLU A 69 -6.02 -11.06 -5.27
C GLU A 69 -5.67 -9.58 -5.08
N ILE A 70 -4.40 -9.27 -4.83
CA ILE A 70 -3.92 -7.92 -4.61
C ILE A 70 -3.16 -7.45 -5.85
N PRO A 71 -3.49 -6.26 -6.40
CA PRO A 71 -2.93 -5.80 -7.67
C PRO A 71 -1.43 -5.49 -7.61
N TYR A 72 -0.91 -5.16 -6.42
CA TYR A 72 0.48 -4.77 -6.30
C TYR A 72 1.36 -5.90 -5.75
N SER A 73 2.51 -6.05 -6.37
CA SER A 73 3.56 -6.98 -5.97
C SER A 73 4.93 -6.36 -6.24
N GLY A 74 5.93 -6.88 -5.58
CA GLY A 74 7.32 -6.47 -5.75
C GLY A 74 7.90 -6.81 -7.11
N GLY A 75 9.14 -6.38 -7.33
CA GLY A 75 9.92 -6.82 -8.47
C GLY A 75 10.19 -8.32 -8.42
N THR A 76 10.71 -8.85 -9.52
CA THR A 76 11.03 -10.26 -9.65
C THR A 76 12.54 -10.49 -9.65
N LEU A 77 12.96 -11.64 -9.16
CA LEU A 77 14.31 -12.20 -9.29
C LEU A 77 14.19 -13.58 -9.93
N THR A 78 15.03 -13.88 -10.91
CA THR A 78 15.16 -15.24 -11.43
C THR A 78 16.57 -15.78 -11.22
N THR A 79 16.71 -17.09 -11.11
CA THR A 79 17.98 -17.77 -10.90
C THR A 79 18.19 -18.88 -11.92
N ALA A 80 19.44 -19.31 -12.09
CA ALA A 80 19.80 -20.45 -12.95
C ALA A 80 19.17 -21.79 -12.47
N GLY A 81 18.67 -21.86 -11.25
CA GLY A 81 17.97 -23.03 -10.71
C GLY A 81 16.50 -23.15 -11.13
N ASN A 82 16.08 -22.54 -12.24
CA ASN A 82 14.71 -22.53 -12.73
C ASN A 82 13.69 -21.94 -11.72
N LEU A 83 14.09 -20.91 -10.97
CA LEU A 83 13.22 -20.25 -9.99
C LEU A 83 12.94 -18.81 -10.36
N VAL A 84 11.72 -18.35 -10.04
CA VAL A 84 11.31 -16.95 -10.02
C VAL A 84 10.81 -16.62 -8.64
N PHE A 85 11.39 -15.59 -8.04
CA PHE A 85 11.00 -15.06 -6.74
C PHE A 85 10.24 -13.76 -6.88
N GLN A 86 9.21 -13.56 -6.05
CA GLN A 86 8.48 -12.30 -5.97
C GLN A 86 7.93 -12.07 -4.55
N GLY A 87 8.07 -10.83 -4.06
CA GLY A 87 7.34 -10.36 -2.89
C GLY A 87 5.94 -9.88 -3.27
N THR A 88 4.99 -9.96 -2.34
CA THR A 88 3.59 -9.61 -2.58
C THR A 88 3.12 -8.51 -1.64
N GLY A 89 2.09 -7.78 -2.06
CA GLY A 89 1.46 -6.73 -1.28
C GLY A 89 0.74 -7.26 -0.03
N ASP A 90 0.35 -8.53 0.01
CA ASP A 90 -0.26 -9.20 1.17
C ASP A 90 0.75 -9.85 2.11
N GLY A 91 2.05 -9.56 1.92
CA GLY A 91 3.08 -9.94 2.89
C GLY A 91 3.65 -11.34 2.70
N LYS A 92 3.64 -11.87 1.49
CA LYS A 92 4.31 -13.13 1.17
C LYS A 92 5.56 -12.92 0.35
N PHE A 93 6.50 -13.83 0.47
CA PHE A 93 7.61 -14.01 -0.43
C PHE A 93 7.51 -15.41 -1.03
N GLU A 94 7.45 -15.50 -2.34
CA GLU A 94 7.09 -16.73 -3.05
C GLU A 94 8.11 -17.08 -4.10
N ALA A 95 8.33 -18.40 -4.29
CA ALA A 95 9.15 -18.96 -5.36
C ALA A 95 8.30 -19.83 -6.29
N PHE A 96 8.46 -19.62 -7.58
CA PHE A 96 7.76 -20.34 -8.65
C PHE A 96 8.76 -21.02 -9.55
N ALA A 97 8.35 -22.16 -10.15
CA ALA A 97 9.07 -22.73 -11.27
C ALA A 97 9.04 -21.77 -12.46
N ALA A 98 10.21 -21.39 -12.97
CA ALA A 98 10.33 -20.35 -13.99
C ALA A 98 9.69 -20.75 -15.34
N ASP A 99 9.73 -22.03 -15.67
CA ASP A 99 9.19 -22.60 -16.91
C ASP A 99 7.65 -22.74 -16.90
N THR A 100 7.05 -23.02 -15.73
CA THR A 100 5.62 -23.41 -15.61
C THR A 100 4.76 -22.47 -14.78
N GLY A 101 5.36 -21.61 -13.94
CA GLY A 101 4.63 -20.77 -12.99
C GLY A 101 4.04 -21.53 -11.80
N LYS A 102 4.43 -22.81 -11.61
CA LYS A 102 4.00 -23.59 -10.45
C LYS A 102 4.56 -22.99 -9.17
N LEU A 103 3.72 -22.69 -8.18
CA LEU A 103 4.17 -22.28 -6.86
C LEU A 103 4.92 -23.45 -6.19
N LEU A 104 6.16 -23.21 -5.80
CA LEU A 104 7.03 -24.20 -5.17
C LEU A 104 7.21 -23.94 -3.67
N TRP A 105 7.21 -22.68 -3.27
CA TRP A 105 7.43 -22.27 -1.90
C TRP A 105 6.81 -20.91 -1.61
N SER A 106 6.35 -20.71 -0.38
CA SER A 106 5.79 -19.45 0.11
C SER A 106 6.18 -19.23 1.56
N PHE A 107 6.51 -17.99 1.90
CA PHE A 107 6.91 -17.57 3.23
C PHE A 107 6.15 -16.30 3.62
N ASP A 108 5.60 -16.27 4.86
CA ASP A 108 4.97 -15.08 5.42
C ASP A 108 6.05 -14.13 5.95
N THR A 109 6.20 -12.99 5.32
CA THR A 109 7.24 -12.00 5.65
C THR A 109 6.85 -11.09 6.82
N GLY A 110 5.59 -11.15 7.25
CA GLY A 110 5.03 -10.25 8.27
C GLY A 110 5.01 -8.78 7.84
N GLY A 111 5.20 -8.50 6.56
CA GLY A 111 5.22 -7.14 6.01
C GLY A 111 5.11 -7.13 4.50
N VAL A 112 4.78 -5.98 3.93
CA VAL A 112 4.57 -5.80 2.49
C VAL A 112 5.88 -5.97 1.72
N GLY A 113 5.90 -6.83 0.70
CA GLY A 113 7.06 -7.14 -0.13
C GLY A 113 7.03 -6.43 -1.48
N MET A 114 7.26 -5.11 -1.50
CA MET A 114 7.18 -4.29 -2.73
C MET A 114 8.51 -4.06 -3.42
N ALA A 115 9.62 -4.28 -2.74
CA ALA A 115 10.94 -4.19 -3.35
C ALA A 115 11.24 -5.41 -4.23
N ALA A 116 12.19 -5.26 -5.15
CA ALA A 116 12.72 -6.40 -5.86
C ALA A 116 13.65 -7.20 -4.94
N PRO A 117 13.51 -8.53 -4.89
CA PRO A 117 14.51 -9.36 -4.25
C PRO A 117 15.82 -9.33 -5.04
N THR A 118 16.92 -9.58 -4.34
CA THR A 118 18.24 -9.73 -4.95
C THR A 118 18.93 -10.97 -4.42
N THR A 119 20.01 -11.40 -5.06
CA THR A 119 20.80 -12.54 -4.59
C THR A 119 22.28 -12.18 -4.52
N VAL A 120 22.94 -12.72 -3.52
CA VAL A 120 24.37 -12.59 -3.29
C VAL A 120 24.96 -13.97 -3.00
N THR A 121 26.26 -14.14 -3.27
CA THR A 121 27.01 -15.31 -2.81
C THR A 121 27.87 -14.89 -1.63
N LEU A 122 27.71 -15.57 -0.50
CA LEU A 122 28.51 -15.38 0.71
C LEU A 122 29.11 -16.74 1.11
N ASP A 123 30.43 -16.80 1.22
CA ASP A 123 31.16 -18.03 1.58
C ASP A 123 30.79 -19.25 0.70
N GLY A 124 30.56 -19.00 -0.60
CA GLY A 124 30.19 -20.04 -1.57
C GLY A 124 28.70 -20.42 -1.55
N GLU A 125 27.90 -19.85 -0.67
CA GLU A 125 26.47 -20.13 -0.54
C GLU A 125 25.62 -19.00 -1.12
N GLN A 126 24.58 -19.36 -1.86
CA GLN A 126 23.62 -18.40 -2.38
C GLN A 126 22.65 -17.95 -1.29
N ILE A 127 22.52 -16.63 -1.12
CA ILE A 127 21.55 -16.01 -0.23
C ILE A 127 20.64 -15.11 -1.05
N VAL A 128 19.33 -15.29 -0.89
CA VAL A 128 18.32 -14.40 -1.48
C VAL A 128 17.90 -13.38 -0.41
N LEU A 129 18.01 -12.11 -0.77
CA LEU A 129 17.65 -10.98 0.11
C LEU A 129 16.33 -10.38 -0.35
N MET A 130 15.42 -10.18 0.60
CA MET A 130 14.10 -9.60 0.35
C MET A 130 13.83 -8.44 1.33
N PRO A 131 13.86 -7.19 0.85
CA PRO A 131 13.41 -6.06 1.65
C PRO A 131 11.88 -6.08 1.79
N VAL A 132 11.40 -5.93 3.01
CA VAL A 132 9.96 -5.86 3.33
C VAL A 132 9.67 -4.68 4.25
N GLY A 133 8.49 -4.13 4.14
CA GLY A 133 8.07 -3.00 4.98
C GLY A 133 7.06 -2.10 4.30
N ASN A 134 6.59 -1.08 5.03
CA ASN A 134 5.70 -0.05 4.51
C ASN A 134 6.51 1.02 3.74
N GLY A 135 7.13 0.62 2.64
CA GLY A 135 7.78 1.54 1.74
C GLY A 135 7.06 1.60 0.40
N GLY A 136 7.21 2.69 -0.33
CA GLY A 136 6.68 2.82 -1.68
C GLY A 136 5.44 3.69 -1.78
N SER A 137 4.69 3.52 -2.86
CA SER A 137 3.55 4.37 -3.19
C SER A 137 2.45 4.31 -2.14
N THR A 138 1.91 5.46 -1.78
CA THR A 138 0.73 5.63 -0.92
C THR A 138 -0.48 4.83 -1.41
N SER A 139 -0.55 4.56 -2.71
CA SER A 139 -1.64 3.82 -3.36
C SER A 139 -1.78 2.37 -2.91
N ILE A 140 -0.68 1.70 -2.53
CA ILE A 140 -0.71 0.29 -2.13
C ILE A 140 -1.53 0.08 -0.87
N GLY A 141 -1.33 0.96 0.09
CA GLY A 141 -2.08 0.91 1.32
C GLY A 141 -3.57 1.06 1.15
N GLN A 142 -3.99 1.80 0.16
CA GLN A 142 -5.39 2.06 -0.17
C GLN A 142 -6.05 0.83 -0.78
N VAL A 143 -5.36 0.18 -1.70
CA VAL A 143 -5.86 -1.03 -2.35
C VAL A 143 -6.00 -2.17 -1.34
N LEU A 144 -5.02 -2.32 -0.46
CA LEU A 144 -5.04 -3.37 0.56
C LEU A 144 -6.19 -3.20 1.56
N THR A 145 -6.53 -1.99 1.96
CA THR A 145 -7.66 -1.76 2.87
C THR A 145 -9.02 -1.95 2.21
N ARG A 146 -9.16 -1.59 0.93
CA ARG A 146 -10.43 -1.73 0.21
C ARG A 146 -10.67 -3.14 -0.34
N ILE A 147 -9.64 -3.83 -0.82
CA ILE A 147 -9.78 -5.14 -1.46
C ILE A 147 -9.76 -6.29 -0.46
N ALA A 148 -8.87 -6.24 0.51
CA ALA A 148 -8.64 -7.36 1.42
C ALA A 148 -9.63 -7.44 2.58
N SER A 149 -10.50 -6.43 2.80
CA SER A 149 -11.34 -6.30 3.99
C SER A 149 -10.54 -6.48 5.30
N THR A 150 -9.23 -6.45 5.21
CA THR A 150 -8.32 -6.67 6.33
C THR A 150 -8.10 -5.34 7.01
N PRO A 151 -8.48 -5.18 8.27
CA PRO A 151 -8.04 -4.03 9.04
C PRO A 151 -6.52 -3.96 8.93
N ARG A 152 -5.96 -2.78 8.71
CA ARG A 152 -4.51 -2.56 8.82
C ARG A 152 -4.07 -2.71 10.27
N THR A 153 -4.19 -3.90 10.77
CA THR A 153 -3.87 -4.28 12.14
C THR A 153 -2.42 -4.75 12.28
N LEU A 154 -1.68 -4.83 11.16
CA LEU A 154 -0.29 -5.27 11.21
C LEU A 154 0.64 -4.06 11.09
N ALA A 155 1.38 -3.81 12.15
CA ALA A 155 2.63 -3.07 12.01
C ALA A 155 3.49 -3.85 11.01
N SER A 156 3.81 -3.24 9.86
CA SER A 156 4.74 -3.84 8.90
C SER A 156 6.13 -3.25 9.16
N PRO A 157 6.92 -3.88 10.05
CA PRO A 157 8.25 -3.38 10.35
C PRO A 157 9.13 -3.51 9.11
N SER A 158 9.89 -2.47 8.81
CA SER A 158 10.90 -2.54 7.76
C SER A 158 11.98 -3.54 8.14
N ARG A 159 12.23 -4.52 7.28
CA ARG A 159 13.21 -5.58 7.49
C ARG A 159 13.92 -5.92 6.18
N LEU A 160 15.16 -6.38 6.30
CA LEU A 160 15.84 -7.10 5.23
C LEU A 160 15.87 -8.58 5.64
N LEU A 161 15.11 -9.39 4.92
CA LEU A 161 15.07 -10.83 5.14
C LEU A 161 16.13 -11.52 4.26
N ALA A 162 16.83 -12.48 4.85
CA ALA A 162 17.83 -13.29 4.16
C ALA A 162 17.38 -14.75 4.15
N PHE A 163 17.34 -15.35 2.97
CA PHE A 163 16.92 -16.73 2.75
C PHE A 163 18.06 -17.53 2.18
N LYS A 164 18.29 -18.67 2.80
CA LYS A 164 19.30 -19.66 2.37
C LYS A 164 18.61 -21.02 2.25
N LEU A 165 19.02 -21.80 1.27
CA LEU A 165 18.50 -23.16 1.10
C LEU A 165 18.77 -24.00 2.35
N GLY A 166 17.74 -24.69 2.85
CA GLY A 166 17.82 -25.51 4.06
C GLY A 166 17.75 -24.73 5.38
N ALA A 167 17.61 -23.39 5.37
CA ALA A 167 17.41 -22.62 6.59
C ALA A 167 16.01 -22.89 7.18
N THR A 168 15.93 -22.95 8.51
CA THR A 168 14.70 -23.28 9.26
C THR A 168 14.25 -22.19 10.20
N ALA A 169 14.89 -21.01 10.17
CA ALA A 169 14.51 -19.89 11.02
C ALA A 169 13.09 -19.40 10.70
N THR A 170 12.34 -19.05 11.74
CA THR A 170 10.99 -18.50 11.65
C THR A 170 10.98 -17.05 12.10
N LEU A 171 10.07 -16.26 11.55
CA LEU A 171 9.82 -14.90 12.01
C LEU A 171 8.84 -14.91 13.19
N ALA A 172 9.13 -14.09 14.19
CA ALA A 172 8.11 -13.76 15.18
C ALA A 172 6.95 -13.06 14.47
N LYS A 173 5.72 -13.45 14.76
CA LYS A 173 4.52 -12.78 14.25
C LYS A 173 4.58 -11.30 14.63
N ALA A 174 4.26 -10.43 13.66
CA ALA A 174 4.12 -9.02 13.94
C ALA A 174 3.00 -8.82 14.98
N ALA A 175 3.27 -7.98 15.99
CA ALA A 175 2.22 -7.59 16.90
C ALA A 175 1.11 -6.84 16.15
N PRO A 176 -0.16 -7.03 16.53
CA PRO A 176 -1.25 -6.23 15.99
C PRO A 176 -0.95 -4.74 16.19
N LEU A 177 -1.19 -3.93 15.17
CA LEU A 177 -1.10 -2.50 15.29
C LEU A 177 -2.25 -2.01 16.18
N MET A 178 -1.91 -1.61 17.40
CA MET A 178 -2.86 -1.03 18.33
C MET A 178 -2.91 0.47 18.11
N LEU A 179 -4.03 0.95 17.58
CA LEU A 179 -4.29 2.38 17.50
C LEU A 179 -4.67 2.90 18.89
N PRO A 180 -3.97 3.94 19.39
CA PRO A 180 -4.34 4.55 20.66
C PRO A 180 -5.75 5.15 20.55
N GLN A 181 -6.38 5.38 21.71
CA GLN A 181 -7.60 6.20 21.72
C GLN A 181 -7.25 7.58 21.19
N PRO A 182 -8.03 8.10 20.20
CA PRO A 182 -7.80 9.45 19.70
C PRO A 182 -7.91 10.50 20.80
N PRO A 183 -7.11 11.56 20.76
CA PRO A 183 -7.01 12.51 21.86
C PRO A 183 -8.21 13.49 21.97
N LEU A 184 -9.02 13.57 20.93
CA LEU A 184 -10.22 14.41 20.87
C LEU A 184 -11.47 13.55 20.71
N PRO A 185 -12.66 14.05 21.12
CA PRO A 185 -13.92 13.34 20.91
C PRO A 185 -14.16 12.98 19.45
N ARG A 186 -14.90 11.90 19.24
CA ARG A 186 -15.32 11.52 17.88
C ARG A 186 -16.27 12.60 17.32
N PRO A 187 -16.01 13.08 16.09
CA PRO A 187 -16.95 14.00 15.43
C PRO A 187 -18.31 13.33 15.18
N GLU A 188 -19.40 14.07 15.44
CA GLU A 188 -20.75 13.55 15.25
C GLU A 188 -21.41 14.06 13.96
N ASN A 189 -20.94 15.21 13.45
CA ASN A 189 -21.49 15.83 12.24
C ASN A 189 -21.01 15.07 10.99
N LYS A 190 -21.90 14.23 10.44
CA LYS A 190 -21.60 13.39 9.26
C LYS A 190 -21.39 14.20 7.99
N GLU A 191 -22.11 15.30 7.82
CA GLU A 191 -21.96 16.21 6.67
C GLU A 191 -20.58 16.86 6.68
N GLN A 192 -20.11 17.29 7.85
CA GLN A 192 -18.76 17.85 8.01
C GLN A 192 -17.66 16.80 7.72
N ILE A 193 -17.83 15.57 8.23
CA ILE A 193 -16.90 14.46 7.96
C ILE A 193 -16.85 14.16 6.45
N HIS A 194 -18.01 14.12 5.81
CA HIS A 194 -18.09 13.86 4.36
C HIS A 194 -17.46 14.98 3.54
N ALA A 195 -17.73 16.25 3.90
CA ALA A 195 -17.08 17.40 3.27
C ALA A 195 -15.55 17.34 3.43
N GLY A 196 -15.06 16.94 4.61
CA GLY A 196 -13.65 16.71 4.86
C GLY A 196 -13.05 15.60 3.99
N ALA A 197 -13.76 14.51 3.75
CA ALA A 197 -13.34 13.44 2.86
C ALA A 197 -13.20 13.93 1.40
N ILE A 198 -14.16 14.71 0.91
CA ILE A 198 -14.09 15.29 -0.44
C ILE A 198 -12.92 16.26 -0.55
N LEU A 199 -12.71 17.13 0.43
CA LEU A 199 -11.57 18.06 0.47
C LEU A 199 -10.23 17.31 0.53
N TRP A 200 -10.17 16.24 1.29
CA TRP A 200 -8.98 15.39 1.41
C TRP A 200 -8.47 14.88 0.06
N GLU A 201 -9.37 14.41 -0.77
CA GLU A 201 -9.08 13.99 -2.14
C GLU A 201 -8.81 15.21 -3.04
N GLY A 202 -9.72 16.19 -3.04
CA GLY A 202 -9.68 17.33 -3.97
C GLY A 202 -8.49 18.28 -3.76
N LYS A 203 -7.99 18.41 -2.53
CA LYS A 203 -6.80 19.22 -2.20
C LYS A 203 -5.50 18.41 -2.25
N GLY A 204 -5.56 17.11 -2.58
CA GLY A 204 -4.39 16.26 -2.76
C GLY A 204 -3.71 15.81 -1.46
N CYS A 205 -4.36 15.93 -0.30
CA CYS A 205 -3.83 15.42 0.98
C CYS A 205 -3.53 13.92 0.90
N VAL A 206 -4.34 13.22 0.13
CA VAL A 206 -4.26 11.79 -0.16
C VAL A 206 -2.91 11.34 -0.70
N TYR A 207 -2.21 12.15 -1.51
CA TYR A 207 -0.95 11.77 -2.14
C TYR A 207 0.18 11.54 -1.13
N CYS A 208 0.13 12.24 -0.01
CA CYS A 208 1.11 12.10 1.06
C CYS A 208 0.57 11.27 2.24
N HIS A 209 -0.66 11.54 2.66
CA HIS A 209 -1.23 10.99 3.88
C HIS A 209 -2.13 9.76 3.66
N GLY A 210 -2.33 9.33 2.39
CA GLY A 210 -3.17 8.19 2.04
C GLY A 210 -4.67 8.49 2.10
N HIS A 211 -5.52 7.64 1.50
CA HIS A 211 -6.96 7.90 1.37
C HIS A 211 -7.69 7.98 2.71
N GLU A 212 -7.47 7.08 3.60
CA GLU A 212 -8.15 7.03 4.89
C GLU A 212 -7.32 7.68 6.01
N ALA A 213 -6.54 8.73 5.68
CA ALA A 213 -5.55 9.34 6.57
C ALA A 213 -4.50 8.34 7.08
N ILE A 214 -4.34 7.24 6.36
CA ILE A 214 -3.44 6.14 6.68
C ILE A 214 -2.18 6.28 5.84
N SER A 215 -1.12 6.85 6.40
CA SER A 215 0.13 6.92 5.68
C SER A 215 0.74 5.53 5.50
N SER A 216 1.11 5.21 4.26
CA SER A 216 1.92 4.04 3.93
C SER A 216 3.39 4.38 3.70
N ASN A 217 3.73 5.65 3.72
CA ASN A 217 5.09 6.13 3.55
C ASN A 217 5.76 6.29 4.91
N GLY A 218 6.87 5.60 5.14
CA GLY A 218 7.59 5.64 6.41
C GLY A 218 8.10 7.02 6.83
N ASN A 219 8.21 7.96 5.88
CA ASN A 219 8.64 9.33 6.15
C ASN A 219 7.48 10.27 6.51
N ILE A 220 6.23 9.88 6.21
CA ILE A 220 5.04 10.67 6.51
C ILE A 220 4.27 9.96 7.61
N LYS A 221 4.09 10.66 8.73
CA LYS A 221 3.41 10.09 9.89
C LYS A 221 1.94 9.78 9.56
N ASP A 222 1.50 8.64 10.04
CA ASP A 222 0.11 8.23 10.00
C ASP A 222 -0.71 9.14 10.92
N LEU A 223 -1.66 9.89 10.34
CA LEU A 223 -2.41 10.91 11.06
C LEU A 223 -3.42 10.34 12.07
N ARG A 224 -3.71 9.05 12.01
CA ARG A 224 -4.51 8.38 13.04
C ARG A 224 -3.82 8.37 14.42
N PHE A 225 -2.50 8.59 14.45
CA PHE A 225 -1.70 8.73 15.68
C PHE A 225 -1.43 10.19 16.04
N ALA A 226 -2.12 11.15 15.42
CA ALA A 226 -1.91 12.56 15.70
C ALA A 226 -2.21 12.89 17.17
N SER A 227 -1.28 13.62 17.82
CA SER A 227 -1.43 14.04 19.22
C SER A 227 -2.45 15.19 19.38
N ALA A 228 -2.90 15.44 20.61
CA ALA A 228 -3.74 16.59 20.92
C ALA A 228 -3.08 17.90 20.49
N GLU A 229 -1.77 18.03 20.65
CA GLU A 229 -1.00 19.19 20.20
C GLU A 229 -1.08 19.35 18.67
N THR A 230 -0.90 18.26 17.92
CA THR A 230 -1.03 18.29 16.45
C THR A 230 -2.41 18.73 16.03
N HIS A 231 -3.47 18.24 16.68
CA HIS A 231 -4.85 18.68 16.44
C HIS A 231 -5.08 20.14 16.83
N GLY A 232 -4.48 20.62 17.91
CA GLY A 232 -4.53 22.04 18.31
C GLY A 232 -3.83 22.98 17.32
N LEU A 233 -2.81 22.48 16.63
CA LEU A 233 -2.06 23.21 15.60
C LEU A 233 -2.56 22.98 14.18
N PHE A 234 -3.66 22.24 13.99
CA PHE A 234 -4.08 21.74 12.67
C PHE A 234 -4.25 22.87 11.64
N ALA A 235 -4.93 23.96 11.99
CA ALA A 235 -5.06 25.13 11.12
C ALA A 235 -3.71 25.80 10.80
N GLY A 236 -2.86 25.95 11.81
CA GLY A 236 -1.49 26.48 11.64
C GLY A 236 -0.64 25.61 10.73
N ILE A 237 -0.84 24.29 10.76
CA ILE A 237 -0.13 23.36 9.87
C ILE A 237 -0.68 23.49 8.45
N VAL A 238 -1.99 23.44 8.24
CA VAL A 238 -2.61 23.40 6.91
C VAL A 238 -2.54 24.76 6.22
N ILE A 239 -3.01 25.82 6.86
CA ILE A 239 -3.07 27.18 6.29
C ILE A 239 -1.77 27.94 6.58
N GLY A 240 -1.29 27.86 7.83
CA GLY A 240 -0.14 28.64 8.30
C GLY A 240 1.23 28.11 7.87
N GLY A 241 1.29 26.88 7.32
CA GLY A 241 2.55 26.31 6.83
C GLY A 241 3.57 25.96 7.91
N LEU A 242 3.15 25.69 9.17
CA LEU A 242 4.05 25.34 10.27
C LEU A 242 4.98 24.14 9.99
N ARG A 243 4.66 23.33 8.99
CA ARG A 243 5.46 22.17 8.57
C ARG A 243 5.97 22.28 7.12
N LYS A 244 6.01 23.49 6.57
CA LYS A 244 6.50 23.74 5.20
C LYS A 244 7.94 23.25 5.02
N ASP A 245 8.80 23.53 5.97
CA ASP A 245 10.22 23.10 5.93
C ASP A 245 10.39 21.58 6.11
N GLN A 246 9.34 20.88 6.51
CA GLN A 246 9.28 19.43 6.61
C GLN A 246 8.63 18.77 5.38
N GLY A 247 8.36 19.57 4.33
CA GLY A 247 7.81 19.10 3.06
C GLY A 247 6.29 19.08 2.98
N MET A 248 5.54 19.52 4.01
CA MET A 248 4.09 19.68 3.91
C MET A 248 3.75 21.02 3.27
N PRO A 249 3.02 21.05 2.13
CA PRO A 249 2.65 22.32 1.49
C PRO A 249 1.71 23.14 2.38
N MET A 250 1.73 24.44 2.16
CA MET A 250 0.79 25.38 2.76
C MET A 250 -0.39 25.60 1.79
N PHE A 251 -1.61 25.55 2.31
CA PHE A 251 -2.86 25.68 1.54
C PHE A 251 -3.56 27.00 1.88
N GLN A 252 -3.23 28.07 1.16
CA GLN A 252 -3.79 29.42 1.42
C GLN A 252 -5.21 29.61 0.91
N ASP A 253 -5.68 28.71 0.06
CA ASP A 253 -7.01 28.71 -0.57
C ASP A 253 -8.05 27.88 0.21
N ILE A 254 -7.71 27.42 1.41
CA ILE A 254 -8.58 26.66 2.31
C ILE A 254 -9.12 27.55 3.42
N THR A 255 -10.44 27.57 3.60
CA THR A 255 -11.12 28.29 4.68
C THR A 255 -11.03 27.59 6.03
N MET A 256 -11.34 28.26 7.13
CA MET A 256 -11.37 27.63 8.46
C MET A 256 -12.44 26.54 8.57
N ASP A 257 -13.58 26.69 7.90
CA ASP A 257 -14.62 25.65 7.90
C ASP A 257 -14.14 24.39 7.16
N GLU A 258 -13.41 24.56 6.06
CA GLU A 258 -12.78 23.46 5.35
C GLU A 258 -11.67 22.78 6.17
N VAL A 259 -10.87 23.55 6.91
CA VAL A 259 -9.86 23.00 7.86
C VAL A 259 -10.56 22.17 8.94
N ASN A 260 -11.66 22.67 9.50
CA ASN A 260 -12.43 21.95 10.51
C ASN A 260 -13.03 20.64 9.93
N ALA A 261 -13.48 20.67 8.68
CA ALA A 261 -13.96 19.48 7.99
C ALA A 261 -12.86 18.45 7.75
N LEU A 262 -11.68 18.87 7.29
CA LEU A 262 -10.51 18.01 7.15
C LEU A 262 -10.10 17.38 8.49
N GLN A 263 -10.08 18.15 9.57
CA GLN A 263 -9.76 17.65 10.91
C GLN A 263 -10.80 16.65 11.40
N ALA A 264 -12.10 16.92 11.16
CA ALA A 264 -13.17 15.99 11.49
C ALA A 264 -13.02 14.65 10.74
N PHE A 265 -12.68 14.69 9.47
CA PHE A 265 -12.40 13.47 8.69
C PHE A 265 -11.25 12.67 9.30
N VAL A 266 -10.12 13.30 9.60
CA VAL A 266 -8.95 12.61 10.20
C VAL A 266 -9.32 11.98 11.54
N LEU A 267 -10.04 12.70 12.40
CA LEU A 267 -10.48 12.20 13.70
C LEU A 267 -11.47 11.03 13.57
N ASP A 268 -12.44 11.12 12.64
CA ASP A 268 -13.38 10.02 12.42
C ASP A 268 -12.66 8.74 11.97
N ARG A 269 -11.66 8.86 11.08
CA ARG A 269 -10.84 7.70 10.66
C ARG A 269 -10.06 7.10 11.83
N ALA A 270 -9.44 7.93 12.66
CA ALA A 270 -8.73 7.48 13.84
C ALA A 270 -9.65 6.72 14.82
N TRP A 271 -10.85 7.24 15.08
CA TRP A 271 -11.85 6.59 15.93
C TRP A 271 -12.42 5.32 15.34
N ALA A 272 -12.69 5.28 14.03
CA ALA A 272 -13.21 4.09 13.36
C ALA A 272 -12.23 2.91 13.51
N ASP A 273 -10.95 3.16 13.30
CA ASP A 273 -9.93 2.12 13.37
C ASP A 273 -9.58 1.72 14.82
N HIS A 274 -9.59 2.68 15.75
CA HIS A 274 -9.45 2.38 17.18
C HIS A 274 -10.55 1.41 17.66
N LEU A 275 -11.81 1.70 17.33
CA LEU A 275 -12.96 0.87 17.70
C LEU A 275 -12.95 -0.49 16.99
N ALA A 276 -12.50 -0.56 15.74
CA ALA A 276 -12.34 -1.82 15.02
C ALA A 276 -11.27 -2.71 15.67
N GLY A 277 -10.13 -2.12 16.06
CA GLY A 277 -9.08 -2.83 16.79
C GLY A 277 -9.49 -3.33 18.18
N ALA A 278 -10.36 -2.58 18.86
CA ALA A 278 -10.92 -3.02 20.15
C ALA A 278 -11.86 -4.23 20.00
N LYS A 279 -12.67 -4.28 18.93
CA LYS A 279 -13.58 -5.41 18.65
C LYS A 279 -12.85 -6.70 18.26
N ALA A 280 -11.68 -6.59 17.64
CA ALA A 280 -10.89 -7.76 17.23
C ALA A 280 -10.23 -8.50 18.42
N LYS A 281 -10.33 -7.97 19.65
CA LYS A 281 -9.80 -8.58 20.88
C LYS A 281 -10.80 -9.46 21.63
N HIS A 282 -12.07 -9.44 21.24
CA HIS A 282 -13.15 -10.24 21.81
C HIS A 282 -13.66 -11.26 20.79
#